data_c2d47e8b42505ab58c39431abff7edeb
#
_entry.id   c2d47e8b42505ab58c39431abff7edeb
#
_cell.length_a   1.000
_cell.length_b   1.000
_cell.length_c   1.000
_cell.angle_alpha   90.00
_cell.angle_beta   90.00
_cell.angle_gamma   90.00
#
_symmetry.space_group_name_H-M   'P 1'
#
loop_
_entity.id
_entity.type
_entity.pdbx_description
1 polymer ?
#
loop_
_entity_poly.entity_id
_entity_poly.type
_entity_poly.pdbx_seq_one_letter_code
_entity_poly.pdbx_strand_id
1 'polypeptide(L)'
;MDEKDLQIAAEKIERSEEEISKKIVGQKEVIREVMISMLTNGNVLLEGVPGLGKTELVKTVARVTSLAFSRIQFTPDLMPADVTGTNLIVKENGNNVFSFEQGPIFANLVLADEINRATPKTQSALLEAMQEKTVTVGKKTYSLPAPFMVLATQNPIENEGTYPLPEAQLDRFMFKVKVDFPTIDELKKIMDLTVTNKVTEVNPVLSGDDILEIRKIIRDIKIADAVSEFALKTVVATHPELDTASDYVKKYVSCGASPRAAQAIFNASRALALIDKRANVSFDDIKKMAYPVLRHRISLTFEAMADGIDADTIISHILNEVK
;
A
#
# COMPACT_ATOMS: atom_id res chain seq x y z
N MET A 1 21.82 15.48 -5.36
CA MET A 1 20.84 15.79 -4.29
C MET A 1 21.45 16.81 -3.37
N ASP A 2 20.80 17.96 -3.18
CA ASP A 2 21.22 18.97 -2.22
C ASP A 2 20.71 18.54 -0.82
N GLU A 3 21.54 18.72 0.22
CA GLU A 3 21.18 18.41 1.61
C GLU A 3 19.97 19.25 2.07
N LYS A 4 19.84 20.45 1.55
CA LYS A 4 18.70 21.34 1.80
C LYS A 4 17.39 20.79 1.24
N ASP A 5 17.41 20.21 0.01
CA ASP A 5 16.22 19.62 -0.61
C ASP A 5 15.75 18.39 0.17
N LEU A 6 16.71 17.58 0.66
CA LEU A 6 16.43 16.42 1.52
C LEU A 6 15.72 16.87 2.80
N GLN A 7 16.26 17.90 3.47
CA GLN A 7 15.69 18.39 4.72
C GLN A 7 14.28 18.96 4.53
N ILE A 8 14.07 19.77 3.50
CA ILE A 8 12.74 20.32 3.17
C ILE A 8 11.72 19.20 2.89
N ALA A 9 12.12 18.18 2.12
CA ALA A 9 11.25 17.04 1.80
C ALA A 9 10.88 16.28 3.07
N ALA A 10 11.85 15.97 3.93
CA ALA A 10 11.62 15.27 5.20
C ALA A 10 10.69 16.05 6.13
N GLU A 11 10.90 17.37 6.28
CA GLU A 11 10.04 18.23 7.11
C GLU A 11 8.58 18.29 6.59
N LYS A 12 8.39 18.33 5.27
CA LYS A 12 7.05 18.30 4.67
C LYS A 12 6.35 16.97 4.97
N ILE A 13 7.07 15.84 4.90
CA ILE A 13 6.52 14.51 5.20
C ILE A 13 6.17 14.43 6.68
N GLU A 14 7.07 14.81 7.58
CA GLU A 14 6.86 14.82 9.03
C GLU A 14 5.60 15.63 9.40
N ARG A 15 5.48 16.86 8.88
CA ARG A 15 4.27 17.68 9.08
C ARG A 15 3.01 17.03 8.54
N SER A 16 3.11 16.28 7.44
CA SER A 16 1.96 15.56 6.89
C SER A 16 1.52 14.41 7.80
N GLU A 17 2.47 13.65 8.34
CA GLU A 17 2.18 12.58 9.32
C GLU A 17 1.56 13.15 10.60
N GLU A 18 2.06 14.28 11.09
CA GLU A 18 1.50 14.99 12.24
C GLU A 18 0.06 15.47 11.98
N GLU A 19 -0.18 16.04 10.80
CA GLU A 19 -1.49 16.54 10.42
C GLU A 19 -2.51 15.41 10.29
N ILE A 20 -2.12 14.27 9.70
CA ILE A 20 -2.95 13.06 9.64
C ILE A 20 -3.23 12.53 11.05
N SER A 21 -2.24 12.52 11.93
CA SER A 21 -2.34 12.01 13.30
C SER A 21 -3.29 12.82 14.20
N LYS A 22 -3.65 14.05 13.82
CA LYS A 22 -4.70 14.82 14.53
C LYS A 22 -6.07 14.13 14.47
N LYS A 23 -6.34 13.40 13.39
CA LYS A 23 -7.62 12.75 13.14
C LYS A 23 -7.55 11.22 13.27
N ILE A 24 -6.41 10.63 12.92
CA ILE A 24 -6.16 9.20 12.96
C ILE A 24 -5.31 8.88 14.20
N VAL A 25 -5.97 8.40 15.24
CA VAL A 25 -5.35 8.15 16.55
C VAL A 25 -4.70 6.76 16.59
N GLY A 26 -3.48 6.67 17.14
CA GLY A 26 -2.83 5.40 17.48
C GLY A 26 -2.18 4.65 16.33
N GLN A 27 -2.40 5.06 15.08
CA GLN A 27 -1.98 4.31 13.89
C GLN A 27 -0.73 4.93 13.23
N LYS A 28 0.28 5.34 14.01
CA LYS A 28 1.47 6.04 13.48
C LYS A 28 2.22 5.22 12.43
N GLU A 29 2.43 3.92 12.68
CA GLU A 29 3.12 3.03 11.73
C GLU A 29 2.29 2.84 10.45
N VAL A 30 0.98 2.67 10.58
CA VAL A 30 0.06 2.57 9.42
C VAL A 30 0.12 3.84 8.57
N ILE A 31 0.09 5.02 9.19
CA ILE A 31 0.23 6.31 8.49
C ILE A 31 1.57 6.36 7.75
N ARG A 32 2.66 6.01 8.42
CA ARG A 32 4.02 5.99 7.86
C ARG A 32 4.14 5.04 6.67
N GLU A 33 3.65 3.80 6.80
CA GLU A 33 3.66 2.81 5.71
C GLU A 33 2.84 3.27 4.51
N VAL A 34 1.67 3.88 4.73
CA VAL A 34 0.84 4.48 3.67
C VAL A 34 1.57 5.63 2.98
N MET A 35 2.19 6.54 3.75
CA MET A 35 2.97 7.66 3.20
C MET A 35 4.19 7.17 2.41
N ILE A 36 4.95 6.21 2.93
CA ILE A 36 6.08 5.59 2.21
C ILE A 36 5.60 5.00 0.88
N SER A 37 4.51 4.24 0.87
CA SER A 37 3.95 3.68 -0.36
C SER A 37 3.56 4.75 -1.37
N MET A 38 2.93 5.83 -0.93
CA MET A 38 2.57 6.96 -1.79
C MET A 38 3.80 7.62 -2.41
N LEU A 39 4.83 7.86 -1.60
CA LEU A 39 6.08 8.49 -2.00
C LEU A 39 6.97 7.60 -2.89
N THR A 40 6.72 6.30 -2.93
CA THR A 40 7.45 5.33 -3.75
C THR A 40 6.65 4.74 -4.91
N ASN A 41 5.48 5.34 -5.22
CA ASN A 41 4.57 4.88 -6.28
C ASN A 41 4.02 3.46 -6.05
N GLY A 42 3.90 3.04 -4.80
CA GLY A 42 3.34 1.76 -4.39
C GLY A 42 1.83 1.80 -4.20
N ASN A 43 1.23 0.61 -4.09
CA ASN A 43 -0.15 0.40 -3.67
C ASN A 43 -0.15 -0.38 -2.36
N VAL A 44 -1.19 -0.24 -1.55
CA VAL A 44 -1.26 -0.83 -0.20
C VAL A 44 -2.45 -1.75 -0.06
N LEU A 45 -2.24 -2.89 0.59
CA LEU A 45 -3.28 -3.75 1.09
C LEU A 45 -3.42 -3.54 2.61
N LEU A 46 -4.54 -2.97 3.04
CA LEU A 46 -4.87 -2.77 4.45
C LEU A 46 -5.65 -3.99 4.97
N GLU A 47 -5.05 -4.72 5.89
CA GLU A 47 -5.70 -5.85 6.55
C GLU A 47 -6.11 -5.48 7.97
N GLY A 48 -7.35 -5.75 8.33
CA GLY A 48 -7.88 -5.50 9.67
C GLY A 48 -9.39 -5.65 9.70
N VAL A 49 -9.94 -5.83 10.89
CA VAL A 49 -11.39 -5.98 11.08
C VAL A 49 -12.15 -4.71 10.64
N PRO A 50 -13.45 -4.83 10.33
CA PRO A 50 -14.29 -3.67 10.02
C PRO A 50 -14.32 -2.67 11.18
N GLY A 51 -14.54 -1.38 10.87
CA GLY A 51 -14.72 -0.35 11.90
C GLY A 51 -13.43 0.31 12.43
N LEU A 52 -12.25 -0.10 11.99
CA LEU A 52 -10.95 0.47 12.43
C LEU A 52 -10.57 1.80 11.75
N GLY A 53 -11.50 2.49 11.12
CA GLY A 53 -11.24 3.82 10.56
C GLY A 53 -10.46 3.84 9.24
N LYS A 54 -10.33 2.70 8.52
CA LYS A 54 -9.59 2.62 7.24
C LYS A 54 -10.06 3.66 6.21
N THR A 55 -11.37 3.85 6.05
CA THR A 55 -11.93 4.86 5.15
C THR A 55 -11.56 6.28 5.59
N GLU A 56 -11.58 6.55 6.88
CA GLU A 56 -11.24 7.86 7.43
C GLU A 56 -9.75 8.17 7.27
N LEU A 57 -8.88 7.17 7.44
CA LEU A 57 -7.45 7.28 7.15
C LEU A 57 -7.23 7.74 5.72
N VAL A 58 -7.82 7.05 4.72
CA VAL A 58 -7.59 7.37 3.31
C VAL A 58 -8.13 8.75 2.94
N LYS A 59 -9.32 9.12 3.45
CA LYS A 59 -9.88 10.47 3.27
C LYS A 59 -8.98 11.55 3.87
N THR A 60 -8.43 11.30 5.06
CA THR A 60 -7.54 12.23 5.73
C THR A 60 -6.23 12.39 4.98
N VAL A 61 -5.63 11.29 4.52
CA VAL A 61 -4.43 11.32 3.66
C VAL A 61 -4.70 12.12 2.39
N ALA A 62 -5.81 11.88 1.70
CA ALA A 62 -6.18 12.63 0.49
C ALA A 62 -6.28 14.13 0.74
N ARG A 63 -6.86 14.52 1.88
CA ARG A 63 -7.01 15.94 2.27
C ARG A 63 -5.66 16.60 2.55
N VAL A 64 -4.79 15.93 3.33
CA VAL A 64 -3.45 16.43 3.66
C VAL A 64 -2.54 16.55 2.44
N THR A 65 -2.74 15.69 1.45
CA THR A 65 -1.96 15.66 0.21
C THR A 65 -2.63 16.39 -0.97
N SER A 66 -3.76 17.07 -0.75
CA SER A 66 -4.53 17.77 -1.79
C SER A 66 -4.86 16.90 -3.01
N LEU A 67 -5.07 15.60 -2.81
CA LEU A 67 -5.35 14.64 -3.87
C LEU A 67 -6.84 14.36 -3.99
N ALA A 68 -7.31 14.14 -5.23
CA ALA A 68 -8.66 13.66 -5.48
C ALA A 68 -8.84 12.24 -4.93
N PHE A 69 -9.91 12.04 -4.16
CA PHE A 69 -10.25 10.77 -3.51
C PHE A 69 -11.49 10.14 -4.12
N SER A 70 -11.47 8.82 -4.28
CA SER A 70 -12.62 8.01 -4.63
C SER A 70 -12.68 6.74 -3.75
N ARG A 71 -13.89 6.26 -3.46
CA ARG A 71 -14.12 4.98 -2.79
C ARG A 71 -14.95 4.08 -3.68
N ILE A 72 -14.48 2.86 -3.85
CA ILE A 72 -15.16 1.78 -4.55
C ILE A 72 -15.46 0.69 -3.54
N GLN A 73 -16.74 0.44 -3.23
CA GLN A 73 -17.14 -0.68 -2.41
C GLN A 73 -17.26 -1.92 -3.30
N PHE A 74 -16.44 -2.92 -3.06
CA PHE A 74 -16.47 -4.17 -3.81
C PHE A 74 -17.59 -5.07 -3.31
N THR A 75 -18.43 -5.53 -4.24
CA THR A 75 -19.57 -6.43 -4.00
C THR A 75 -19.56 -7.53 -5.07
N PRO A 76 -20.24 -8.67 -4.84
CA PRO A 76 -20.25 -9.77 -5.82
C PRO A 76 -20.81 -9.41 -7.18
N ASP A 77 -21.71 -8.43 -7.25
CA ASP A 77 -22.38 -7.94 -8.46
C ASP A 77 -21.63 -6.80 -9.15
N LEU A 78 -20.58 -6.23 -8.54
CA LEU A 78 -19.78 -5.17 -9.14
C LEU A 78 -19.08 -5.65 -10.42
N MET A 79 -19.33 -4.93 -11.51
CA MET A 79 -18.71 -5.22 -12.81
C MET A 79 -17.42 -4.41 -13.05
N PRO A 80 -16.51 -4.86 -13.91
CA PRO A 80 -15.32 -4.10 -14.29
C PRO A 80 -15.64 -2.69 -14.80
N ALA A 81 -16.72 -2.53 -15.57
CA ALA A 81 -17.16 -1.24 -16.10
C ALA A 81 -17.60 -0.24 -15.01
N ASP A 82 -18.08 -0.72 -13.86
CA ASP A 82 -18.44 0.13 -12.72
C ASP A 82 -17.18 0.73 -12.06
N VAL A 83 -16.03 0.05 -12.19
CA VAL A 83 -14.74 0.51 -11.70
C VAL A 83 -14.07 1.43 -12.72
N THR A 84 -13.97 1.00 -13.98
CA THR A 84 -13.18 1.66 -15.02
C THR A 84 -13.93 2.69 -15.83
N GLY A 85 -15.26 2.65 -15.80
CA GLY A 85 -16.11 3.45 -16.66
C GLY A 85 -16.50 2.74 -17.96
N THR A 86 -17.39 3.36 -18.71
CA THR A 86 -17.99 2.78 -19.91
C THR A 86 -18.25 3.82 -20.99
N ASN A 87 -18.44 3.35 -22.22
CA ASN A 87 -18.88 4.21 -23.32
C ASN A 87 -20.41 4.31 -23.34
N LEU A 88 -20.92 5.53 -23.19
CA LEU A 88 -22.33 5.84 -23.35
C LEU A 88 -22.63 6.34 -24.76
N ILE A 89 -23.84 6.08 -25.26
CA ILE A 89 -24.32 6.66 -26.49
C ILE A 89 -25.04 7.97 -26.12
N VAL A 90 -24.45 9.08 -26.52
CA VAL A 90 -25.03 10.42 -26.32
C VAL A 90 -25.44 11.01 -27.66
N LYS A 91 -26.47 11.85 -27.67
CA LYS A 91 -26.90 12.58 -28.88
C LYS A 91 -26.17 13.93 -28.91
N GLU A 92 -25.31 14.11 -29.91
CA GLU A 92 -24.68 15.39 -30.22
C GLU A 92 -25.11 15.83 -31.63
N ASN A 93 -25.71 17.01 -31.75
CA ASN A 93 -26.18 17.59 -33.01
C ASN A 93 -27.07 16.63 -33.83
N GLY A 94 -27.90 15.83 -33.15
CA GLY A 94 -28.81 14.86 -33.79
C GLY A 94 -28.20 13.52 -34.16
N ASN A 95 -26.88 13.32 -33.99
CA ASN A 95 -26.16 12.08 -34.25
C ASN A 95 -25.84 11.33 -32.94
N ASN A 96 -25.87 10.01 -33.01
CA ASN A 96 -25.43 9.17 -31.89
C ASN A 96 -23.89 9.11 -31.88
N VAL A 97 -23.27 9.58 -30.78
CA VAL A 97 -21.81 9.58 -30.58
C VAL A 97 -21.49 8.77 -29.32
N PHE A 98 -20.42 8.00 -29.36
CA PHE A 98 -19.90 7.33 -28.15
C PHE A 98 -19.11 8.34 -27.32
N SER A 99 -19.55 8.58 -26.09
CA SER A 99 -18.84 9.37 -25.08
C SER A 99 -18.38 8.47 -23.95
N PHE A 100 -17.11 8.58 -23.55
CA PHE A 100 -16.57 7.83 -22.43
C PHE A 100 -16.96 8.50 -21.11
N GLU A 101 -17.70 7.78 -20.28
CA GLU A 101 -17.98 8.16 -18.90
C GLU A 101 -16.94 7.51 -17.99
N GLN A 102 -16.13 8.33 -17.30
CA GLN A 102 -15.07 7.87 -16.42
C GLN A 102 -15.64 7.19 -15.18
N GLY A 103 -15.08 6.01 -14.84
CA GLY A 103 -15.40 5.33 -13.60
C GLY A 103 -14.66 5.93 -12.39
N PRO A 104 -15.02 5.48 -11.17
CA PRO A 104 -14.45 6.00 -9.93
C PRO A 104 -12.94 5.78 -9.77
N ILE A 105 -12.31 4.95 -10.61
CA ILE A 105 -10.86 4.75 -10.62
C ILE A 105 -10.08 5.99 -11.09
N PHE A 106 -10.74 6.94 -11.77
CA PHE A 106 -10.11 8.17 -12.25
C PHE A 106 -9.98 9.23 -11.13
N ALA A 107 -9.36 8.82 -10.02
CA ALA A 107 -8.95 9.66 -8.91
C ALA A 107 -7.48 9.39 -8.58
N ASN A 108 -6.82 10.30 -7.86
CA ASN A 108 -5.43 10.11 -7.45
C ASN A 108 -5.28 9.03 -6.37
N LEU A 109 -6.23 9.03 -5.42
CA LEU A 109 -6.25 8.11 -4.29
C LEU A 109 -7.55 7.33 -4.29
N VAL A 110 -7.47 6.03 -4.55
CA VAL A 110 -8.64 5.15 -4.65
C VAL A 110 -8.64 4.18 -3.49
N LEU A 111 -9.71 4.19 -2.69
CA LEU A 111 -9.98 3.16 -1.69
C LEU A 111 -10.82 2.06 -2.35
N ALA A 112 -10.21 0.89 -2.57
CA ALA A 112 -10.90 -0.33 -2.99
C ALA A 112 -11.32 -1.12 -1.74
N ASP A 113 -12.54 -0.87 -1.26
CA ASP A 113 -13.01 -1.41 0.01
C ASP A 113 -13.57 -2.82 -0.18
N GLU A 114 -13.10 -3.78 0.64
CA GLU A 114 -13.46 -5.21 0.61
C GLU A 114 -13.21 -5.87 -0.76
N ILE A 115 -12.00 -5.69 -1.31
CA ILE A 115 -11.64 -6.17 -2.66
C ILE A 115 -11.92 -7.67 -2.88
N ASN A 116 -11.82 -8.48 -1.83
CA ASN A 116 -12.07 -9.93 -1.87
C ASN A 116 -13.55 -10.30 -2.02
N ARG A 117 -14.50 -9.38 -1.97
CA ARG A 117 -15.94 -9.64 -2.19
C ARG A 117 -16.34 -9.62 -3.65
N ALA A 118 -15.59 -8.95 -4.53
CA ALA A 118 -15.91 -8.94 -5.96
C ALA A 118 -15.31 -10.15 -6.69
N THR A 119 -15.89 -10.47 -7.84
CA THR A 119 -15.42 -11.55 -8.70
C THR A 119 -13.99 -11.32 -9.18
N PRO A 120 -13.23 -12.39 -9.52
CA PRO A 120 -11.87 -12.29 -10.04
C PRO A 120 -11.73 -11.38 -11.27
N LYS A 121 -12.79 -11.28 -12.09
CA LYS A 121 -12.83 -10.43 -13.27
C LYS A 121 -12.77 -8.94 -12.89
N THR A 122 -13.52 -8.53 -11.88
CA THR A 122 -13.54 -7.15 -11.40
C THR A 122 -12.26 -6.81 -10.64
N GLN A 123 -11.75 -7.74 -9.81
CA GLN A 123 -10.44 -7.60 -9.18
C GLN A 123 -9.33 -7.38 -10.20
N SER A 124 -9.30 -8.18 -11.29
CA SER A 124 -8.29 -8.08 -12.34
C SER A 124 -8.31 -6.71 -13.03
N ALA A 125 -9.48 -6.11 -13.27
CA ALA A 125 -9.56 -4.78 -13.86
C ALA A 125 -8.92 -3.69 -12.97
N LEU A 126 -9.14 -3.73 -11.67
CA LEU A 126 -8.47 -2.83 -10.72
C LEU A 126 -6.96 -3.06 -10.71
N LEU A 127 -6.52 -4.33 -10.61
CA LEU A 127 -5.11 -4.70 -10.50
C LEU A 127 -4.32 -4.38 -11.77
N GLU A 128 -4.94 -4.46 -12.95
CA GLU A 128 -4.36 -4.01 -14.21
C GLU A 128 -4.15 -2.48 -14.20
N ALA A 129 -5.20 -1.73 -13.85
CA ALA A 129 -5.11 -0.28 -13.74
C ALA A 129 -4.07 0.19 -12.70
N MET A 130 -3.93 -0.55 -11.58
CA MET A 130 -2.89 -0.31 -10.57
C MET A 130 -1.49 -0.44 -11.15
N GLN A 131 -1.25 -1.40 -12.01
CA GLN A 131 0.07 -1.69 -12.57
C GLN A 131 0.38 -0.76 -13.74
N GLU A 132 -0.52 -0.66 -14.71
CA GLU A 132 -0.30 0.05 -15.97
C GLU A 132 -0.52 1.56 -15.85
N LYS A 133 -1.19 2.03 -14.79
CA LYS A 133 -1.62 3.43 -14.60
C LYS A 133 -2.48 3.94 -15.77
N THR A 134 -3.13 3.03 -16.47
CA THR A 134 -4.04 3.30 -17.59
C THR A 134 -5.24 2.38 -17.53
N VAL A 135 -6.31 2.80 -18.21
CA VAL A 135 -7.54 2.03 -18.41
C VAL A 135 -7.86 1.99 -19.89
N THR A 136 -8.11 0.80 -20.44
CA THR A 136 -8.51 0.63 -21.84
C THR A 136 -10.01 0.33 -21.92
N VAL A 137 -10.76 1.22 -22.62
CA VAL A 137 -12.20 1.03 -22.84
C VAL A 137 -12.48 1.07 -24.35
N GLY A 138 -12.92 -0.07 -24.88
CA GLY A 138 -13.08 -0.27 -26.31
C GLY A 138 -11.71 -0.25 -27.03
N LYS A 139 -11.49 0.77 -27.87
CA LYS A 139 -10.24 0.96 -28.64
C LYS A 139 -9.35 2.08 -28.11
N LYS A 140 -9.73 2.72 -27.00
CA LYS A 140 -9.01 3.88 -26.45
C LYS A 140 -8.43 3.54 -25.10
N THR A 141 -7.19 3.98 -24.88
CA THR A 141 -6.50 3.91 -23.59
C THR A 141 -6.45 5.29 -22.95
N TYR A 142 -6.82 5.36 -21.69
CA TYR A 142 -6.89 6.59 -20.89
C TYR A 142 -5.89 6.49 -19.75
N SER A 143 -5.09 7.53 -19.54
CA SER A 143 -4.16 7.61 -18.41
C SER A 143 -4.89 7.98 -17.14
N LEU A 144 -4.50 7.35 -16.05
CA LEU A 144 -4.96 7.74 -14.71
C LEU A 144 -4.20 8.99 -14.22
N PRO A 145 -4.79 9.80 -13.32
CA PRO A 145 -4.14 11.00 -12.81
C PRO A 145 -2.85 10.64 -12.03
N ALA A 146 -1.83 11.49 -12.12
CA ALA A 146 -0.60 11.32 -11.36
C ALA A 146 -0.51 12.37 -10.23
N PRO A 147 -0.05 11.99 -9.02
CA PRO A 147 0.24 10.62 -8.58
C PRO A 147 -1.03 9.76 -8.45
N PHE A 148 -0.91 8.44 -8.69
CA PHE A 148 -2.01 7.49 -8.56
C PHE A 148 -1.64 6.39 -7.58
N MET A 149 -2.54 6.11 -6.64
CA MET A 149 -2.36 5.05 -5.64
C MET A 149 -3.70 4.40 -5.29
N VAL A 150 -3.69 3.08 -5.14
CA VAL A 150 -4.80 2.30 -4.61
C VAL A 150 -4.46 1.81 -3.21
N LEU A 151 -5.41 2.01 -2.29
CA LEU A 151 -5.44 1.33 -1.01
C LEU A 151 -6.60 0.33 -1.06
N ALA A 152 -6.29 -0.96 -1.08
CA ALA A 152 -7.29 -2.00 -1.01
C ALA A 152 -7.49 -2.44 0.43
N THR A 153 -8.72 -2.75 0.84
CA THR A 153 -8.98 -3.35 2.15
C THR A 153 -9.39 -4.81 1.98
N GLN A 154 -8.97 -5.61 2.94
CA GLN A 154 -9.37 -7.00 3.05
C GLN A 154 -9.78 -7.29 4.51
N ASN A 155 -10.89 -8.00 4.68
CA ASN A 155 -11.31 -8.49 5.99
C ASN A 155 -10.83 -9.95 6.14
N PRO A 156 -9.93 -10.23 7.08
CA PRO A 156 -9.39 -11.58 7.25
C PRO A 156 -10.38 -12.59 7.85
N ILE A 157 -11.47 -12.12 8.45
CA ILE A 157 -12.44 -12.95 9.16
C ILE A 157 -13.55 -13.45 8.24
N GLU A 158 -13.88 -12.71 7.19
CA GLU A 158 -14.96 -13.07 6.26
C GLU A 158 -14.45 -14.02 5.18
N ASN A 159 -14.81 -15.30 5.30
CA ASN A 159 -14.50 -16.34 4.31
C ASN A 159 -15.70 -16.70 3.42
N GLU A 160 -16.94 -16.52 3.89
CA GLU A 160 -18.13 -16.85 3.10
C GLU A 160 -18.41 -15.79 2.04
N GLY A 161 -18.63 -16.22 0.81
CA GLY A 161 -18.94 -15.33 -0.33
C GLY A 161 -17.78 -14.46 -0.77
N THR A 162 -16.53 -14.82 -0.43
CA THR A 162 -15.33 -14.08 -0.84
C THR A 162 -14.51 -14.83 -1.89
N TYR A 163 -13.78 -14.04 -2.69
CA TYR A 163 -12.81 -14.51 -3.68
C TYR A 163 -11.42 -14.04 -3.24
N PRO A 164 -10.63 -14.87 -2.56
CA PRO A 164 -9.30 -14.50 -2.13
C PRO A 164 -8.41 -14.14 -3.33
N LEU A 165 -7.58 -13.11 -3.14
CA LEU A 165 -6.61 -12.72 -4.17
C LEU A 165 -5.52 -13.80 -4.28
N PRO A 166 -5.23 -14.32 -5.49
CA PRO A 166 -4.09 -15.19 -5.72
C PRO A 166 -2.76 -14.52 -5.36
N GLU A 167 -1.74 -15.29 -4.99
CA GLU A 167 -0.41 -14.79 -4.61
C GLU A 167 0.20 -13.85 -5.65
N ALA A 168 0.11 -14.21 -6.94
CA ALA A 168 0.59 -13.37 -8.04
C ALA A 168 -0.11 -11.99 -8.14
N GLN A 169 -1.33 -11.88 -7.61
CA GLN A 169 -2.07 -10.63 -7.54
C GLN A 169 -1.72 -9.84 -6.28
N LEU A 170 -1.52 -10.52 -5.15
CA LEU A 170 -1.04 -9.92 -3.91
C LEU A 170 0.34 -9.27 -4.08
N ASP A 171 1.23 -9.88 -4.87
CA ASP A 171 2.58 -9.37 -5.16
C ASP A 171 2.59 -7.98 -5.86
N ARG A 172 1.45 -7.53 -6.41
CA ARG A 172 1.30 -6.18 -6.99
C ARG A 172 1.17 -5.07 -5.94
N PHE A 173 0.79 -5.41 -4.71
CA PHE A 173 0.80 -4.45 -3.60
C PHE A 173 2.22 -4.30 -3.07
N MET A 174 2.62 -3.08 -2.79
CA MET A 174 3.94 -2.81 -2.19
C MET A 174 4.00 -3.30 -0.76
N PHE A 175 2.99 -2.95 0.03
CA PHE A 175 2.86 -3.29 1.44
C PHE A 175 1.54 -4.01 1.73
N LYS A 176 1.61 -4.98 2.65
CA LYS A 176 0.48 -5.44 3.43
C LYS A 176 0.59 -4.85 4.84
N VAL A 177 -0.29 -3.90 5.13
CA VAL A 177 -0.32 -3.14 6.37
C VAL A 177 -1.36 -3.74 7.31
N LYS A 178 -0.94 -4.14 8.51
CA LYS A 178 -1.84 -4.62 9.56
C LYS A 178 -2.40 -3.42 10.31
N VAL A 179 -3.73 -3.35 10.42
CA VAL A 179 -4.43 -2.33 11.21
C VAL A 179 -4.95 -3.00 12.46
N ASP A 180 -4.27 -2.77 13.57
CA ASP A 180 -4.60 -3.39 14.84
C ASP A 180 -5.74 -2.67 15.58
N PHE A 181 -6.35 -3.37 16.51
CA PHE A 181 -7.39 -2.79 17.36
C PHE A 181 -6.75 -1.78 18.32
N PRO A 182 -7.35 -0.58 18.48
CA PRO A 182 -6.77 0.47 19.30
C PRO A 182 -6.74 0.10 20.78
N THR A 183 -5.75 0.60 21.50
CA THR A 183 -5.63 0.50 22.96
C THR A 183 -6.74 1.30 23.66
N ILE A 184 -6.93 1.06 24.97
CA ILE A 184 -7.96 1.78 25.77
C ILE A 184 -7.73 3.29 25.72
N ASP A 185 -6.49 3.75 25.78
CA ASP A 185 -6.19 5.19 25.76
C ASP A 185 -6.38 5.82 24.39
N GLU A 186 -6.14 5.06 23.33
CA GLU A 186 -6.46 5.47 21.96
C GLU A 186 -7.97 5.51 21.74
N LEU A 187 -8.72 4.51 22.25
CA LEU A 187 -10.19 4.51 22.19
C LEU A 187 -10.79 5.72 22.90
N LYS A 188 -10.27 6.12 24.06
CA LYS A 188 -10.73 7.35 24.74
C LYS A 188 -10.55 8.58 23.82
N LYS A 189 -9.38 8.72 23.19
CA LYS A 189 -9.12 9.82 22.25
C LYS A 189 -10.02 9.76 21.01
N ILE A 190 -10.28 8.56 20.48
CA ILE A 190 -11.21 8.37 19.36
C ILE A 190 -12.63 8.80 19.77
N MET A 191 -13.09 8.43 20.95
CA MET A 191 -14.40 8.86 21.47
C MET A 191 -14.47 10.38 21.64
N ASP A 192 -13.42 11.00 22.16
CA ASP A 192 -13.35 12.46 22.27
C ASP A 192 -13.44 13.16 20.91
N LEU A 193 -12.87 12.57 19.86
CA LEU A 193 -12.89 13.12 18.51
C LEU A 193 -14.20 12.86 17.74
N THR A 194 -14.88 11.74 18.02
CA THR A 194 -16.01 11.29 17.20
C THR A 194 -17.38 11.49 17.86
N VAL A 195 -17.45 11.48 19.20
CA VAL A 195 -18.69 11.56 19.97
C VAL A 195 -18.91 12.97 20.55
N THR A 196 -17.83 13.78 20.66
CA THR A 196 -17.96 15.17 21.08
C THR A 196 -18.12 16.10 19.87
N ASN A 197 -18.64 17.32 20.11
CA ASN A 197 -18.79 18.32 19.05
C ASN A 197 -17.46 18.99 18.60
N LYS A 198 -16.33 18.38 18.89
CA LYS A 198 -15.02 18.87 18.45
C LYS A 198 -14.80 18.51 16.97
N VAL A 199 -14.86 19.51 16.12
CA VAL A 199 -14.46 19.36 14.71
C VAL A 199 -12.94 19.50 14.65
N THR A 200 -12.25 18.40 14.35
CA THR A 200 -10.81 18.43 14.06
C THR A 200 -10.60 18.72 12.59
N GLU A 201 -10.20 19.92 12.27
CA GLU A 201 -9.82 20.28 10.91
C GLU A 201 -8.42 19.78 10.60
N VAL A 202 -8.24 19.29 9.38
CA VAL A 202 -6.97 18.81 8.84
C VAL A 202 -6.63 19.68 7.64
N ASN A 203 -5.43 20.24 7.64
CA ASN A 203 -4.98 21.17 6.62
C ASN A 203 -4.16 20.47 5.55
N PRO A 204 -4.24 20.91 4.28
CA PRO A 204 -3.31 20.47 3.24
C PRO A 204 -1.87 20.85 3.58
N VAL A 205 -0.94 19.91 3.37
CA VAL A 205 0.51 20.09 3.60
C VAL A 205 1.30 19.79 2.33
N LEU A 206 0.89 18.78 1.57
CA LEU A 206 1.50 18.35 0.32
C LEU A 206 0.54 18.56 -0.84
N SER A 207 1.10 18.77 -2.03
CA SER A 207 0.41 18.69 -3.31
C SER A 207 0.84 17.45 -4.09
N GLY A 208 0.14 17.15 -5.18
CA GLY A 208 0.55 16.10 -6.11
C GLY A 208 1.94 16.33 -6.69
N ASP A 209 2.28 17.59 -7.00
CA ASP A 209 3.60 17.97 -7.52
C ASP A 209 4.70 17.79 -6.48
N ASP A 210 4.46 18.15 -5.21
CA ASP A 210 5.39 17.87 -4.11
C ASP A 210 5.71 16.38 -4.01
N ILE A 211 4.69 15.52 -4.11
CA ILE A 211 4.88 14.07 -4.07
C ILE A 211 5.75 13.60 -5.22
N LEU A 212 5.52 14.10 -6.43
CA LEU A 212 6.32 13.73 -7.61
C LEU A 212 7.78 14.21 -7.49
N GLU A 213 8.02 15.37 -6.89
CA GLU A 213 9.38 15.87 -6.62
C GLU A 213 10.08 15.04 -5.54
N ILE A 214 9.40 14.74 -4.44
CA ILE A 214 9.94 13.90 -3.35
C ILE A 214 10.31 12.50 -3.89
N ARG A 215 9.55 11.93 -4.83
CA ARG A 215 9.89 10.67 -5.49
C ARG A 215 11.23 10.72 -6.22
N LYS A 216 11.61 11.87 -6.79
CA LYS A 216 12.93 12.03 -7.43
C LYS A 216 14.03 12.05 -6.37
N ILE A 217 13.84 12.79 -5.26
CA ILE A 217 14.79 12.86 -4.15
C ILE A 217 15.02 11.46 -3.55
N ILE A 218 13.96 10.67 -3.32
CA ILE A 218 14.06 9.29 -2.80
C ILE A 218 14.95 8.41 -3.68
N ARG A 219 14.87 8.55 -5.00
CA ARG A 219 15.71 7.75 -5.93
C ARG A 219 17.19 8.06 -5.82
N ASP A 220 17.54 9.27 -5.38
CA ASP A 220 18.93 9.69 -5.21
C ASP A 220 19.55 9.24 -3.87
N ILE A 221 18.75 8.76 -2.91
CA ILE A 221 19.22 8.19 -1.64
C ILE A 221 20.09 6.96 -1.93
N LYS A 222 21.28 6.93 -1.36
CA LYS A 222 22.27 5.88 -1.62
C LYS A 222 22.01 4.66 -0.75
N ILE A 223 22.33 3.49 -1.31
CA ILE A 223 22.37 2.22 -0.60
C ILE A 223 23.79 1.71 -0.76
N ALA A 224 24.50 1.47 0.35
CA ALA A 224 25.82 0.88 0.32
C ALA A 224 25.74 -0.60 -0.11
N ASP A 225 26.80 -1.11 -0.77
CA ASP A 225 26.80 -2.47 -1.31
C ASP A 225 26.49 -3.53 -0.24
N ALA A 226 27.04 -3.41 0.97
CA ALA A 226 26.75 -4.33 2.06
C ALA A 226 25.26 -4.32 2.48
N VAL A 227 24.61 -3.15 2.51
CA VAL A 227 23.17 -3.01 2.82
C VAL A 227 22.32 -3.55 1.69
N SER A 228 22.72 -3.32 0.44
CA SER A 228 22.10 -3.87 -0.76
C SER A 228 22.14 -5.40 -0.74
N GLU A 229 23.32 -5.97 -0.48
CA GLU A 229 23.52 -7.41 -0.40
C GLU A 229 22.69 -8.05 0.73
N PHE A 230 22.61 -7.42 1.90
CA PHE A 230 21.76 -7.86 3.00
C PHE A 230 20.28 -7.93 2.60
N ALA A 231 19.77 -6.90 1.92
CA ALA A 231 18.39 -6.89 1.45
C ALA A 231 18.12 -8.00 0.42
N LEU A 232 19.05 -8.24 -0.51
CA LEU A 232 18.94 -9.31 -1.50
C LEU A 232 19.03 -10.69 -0.86
N LYS A 233 19.96 -10.91 0.07
CA LYS A 233 20.07 -12.15 0.85
C LYS A 233 18.79 -12.41 1.65
N THR A 234 18.16 -11.37 2.23
CA THR A 234 16.88 -11.49 2.95
C THR A 234 15.78 -12.04 2.04
N VAL A 235 15.68 -11.56 0.80
CA VAL A 235 14.68 -12.07 -0.18
C VAL A 235 15.03 -13.50 -0.61
N VAL A 236 16.28 -13.77 -0.94
CA VAL A 236 16.75 -15.12 -1.34
C VAL A 236 16.49 -16.14 -0.23
N ALA A 237 16.71 -15.75 1.03
CA ALA A 237 16.49 -16.64 2.19
C ALA A 237 15.01 -17.02 2.42
N THR A 238 14.05 -16.38 1.71
CA THR A 238 12.62 -16.78 1.76
C THR A 238 12.32 -18.04 0.92
N HIS A 239 13.25 -18.50 0.08
CA HIS A 239 13.04 -19.57 -0.91
C HIS A 239 13.42 -20.95 -0.37
N PRO A 240 12.45 -21.81 -0.01
CA PRO A 240 12.73 -23.13 0.59
C PRO A 240 13.43 -24.09 -0.34
N GLU A 241 13.34 -23.90 -1.66
CA GLU A 241 13.94 -24.74 -2.68
C GLU A 241 15.47 -24.53 -2.84
N LEU A 242 16.02 -23.46 -2.26
CA LEU A 242 17.44 -23.14 -2.36
C LEU A 242 18.23 -23.83 -1.26
N ASP A 243 19.45 -24.27 -1.57
CA ASP A 243 20.37 -24.89 -0.60
C ASP A 243 20.75 -23.96 0.55
N THR A 244 20.71 -22.65 0.31
CA THR A 244 20.99 -21.60 1.29
C THR A 244 19.85 -21.36 2.29
N ALA A 245 18.68 -21.95 2.07
CA ALA A 245 17.55 -21.81 2.97
C ALA A 245 17.77 -22.57 4.28
N SER A 246 17.42 -21.95 5.40
CA SER A 246 17.46 -22.61 6.71
C SER A 246 16.42 -23.75 6.80
N ASP A 247 16.66 -24.70 7.70
CA ASP A 247 15.71 -25.78 7.95
C ASP A 247 14.34 -25.25 8.42
N TYR A 248 14.34 -24.10 9.09
CA TYR A 248 13.13 -23.40 9.50
C TYR A 248 12.30 -22.92 8.31
N VAL A 249 12.94 -22.27 7.32
CA VAL A 249 12.31 -21.84 6.08
C VAL A 249 11.83 -23.03 5.25
N LYS A 250 12.65 -24.08 5.10
CA LYS A 250 12.29 -25.31 4.40
C LYS A 250 11.04 -25.99 5.00
N LYS A 251 10.87 -25.91 6.32
CA LYS A 251 9.71 -26.49 7.02
C LYS A 251 8.46 -25.64 6.87
N TYR A 252 8.55 -24.32 6.99
CA TYR A 252 7.38 -23.46 7.20
C TYR A 252 6.99 -22.61 5.99
N VAL A 253 7.85 -22.50 4.97
CA VAL A 253 7.56 -21.74 3.74
C VAL A 253 7.29 -22.69 2.58
N SER A 254 6.17 -22.48 1.88
CA SER A 254 5.83 -23.22 0.66
C SER A 254 6.26 -22.49 -0.62
N CYS A 255 6.27 -21.15 -0.59
CA CYS A 255 6.71 -20.32 -1.71
C CYS A 255 7.38 -19.03 -1.19
N GLY A 256 8.56 -18.72 -1.72
CA GLY A 256 9.33 -17.52 -1.38
C GLY A 256 8.89 -16.28 -2.16
N ALA A 257 9.44 -15.13 -1.78
CA ALA A 257 9.07 -13.83 -2.31
C ALA A 257 9.71 -13.55 -3.69
N SER A 258 8.95 -12.96 -4.61
CA SER A 258 9.40 -12.58 -5.95
C SER A 258 10.47 -11.47 -5.94
N PRO A 259 11.20 -11.24 -7.07
CA PRO A 259 12.12 -10.09 -7.19
C PRO A 259 11.48 -8.71 -6.94
N ARG A 260 10.16 -8.59 -7.07
CA ARG A 260 9.43 -7.36 -6.71
C ARG A 260 9.57 -7.02 -5.21
N ALA A 261 9.76 -8.03 -4.36
CA ALA A 261 10.04 -7.82 -2.94
C ALA A 261 11.33 -7.03 -2.73
N ALA A 262 12.42 -7.38 -3.41
CA ALA A 262 13.68 -6.66 -3.33
C ALA A 262 13.52 -5.20 -3.79
N GLN A 263 12.82 -4.97 -4.91
CA GLN A 263 12.53 -3.63 -5.40
C GLN A 263 11.71 -2.81 -4.39
N ALA A 264 10.70 -3.44 -3.77
CA ALA A 264 9.87 -2.80 -2.76
C ALA A 264 10.67 -2.45 -1.50
N ILE A 265 11.51 -3.38 -0.99
CA ILE A 265 12.39 -3.13 0.16
C ILE A 265 13.34 -1.96 -0.13
N PHE A 266 14.01 -1.93 -1.29
CA PHE A 266 14.92 -0.84 -1.65
C PHE A 266 14.22 0.51 -1.71
N ASN A 267 13.07 0.60 -2.38
CA ASN A 267 12.32 1.84 -2.51
C ASN A 267 11.79 2.32 -1.15
N ALA A 268 11.23 1.40 -0.35
CA ALA A 268 10.69 1.70 0.97
C ALA A 268 11.79 2.17 1.94
N SER A 269 12.94 1.49 1.95
CA SER A 269 14.05 1.83 2.82
C SER A 269 14.69 3.18 2.46
N ARG A 270 14.74 3.53 1.16
CA ARG A 270 15.15 4.88 0.73
C ARG A 270 14.18 5.96 1.24
N ALA A 271 12.87 5.71 1.11
CA ALA A 271 11.88 6.64 1.63
C ALA A 271 11.97 6.79 3.15
N LEU A 272 12.18 5.69 3.88
CA LEU A 272 12.36 5.71 5.33
C LEU A 272 13.63 6.49 5.72
N ALA A 273 14.75 6.29 5.01
CA ALA A 273 15.98 7.04 5.24
C ALA A 273 15.78 8.55 5.02
N LEU A 274 15.01 8.95 3.97
CA LEU A 274 14.65 10.35 3.73
C LEU A 274 13.83 10.93 4.88
N ILE A 275 12.80 10.21 5.34
CA ILE A 275 11.93 10.63 6.46
C ILE A 275 12.77 10.86 7.71
N ASP A 276 13.74 9.98 7.96
CA ASP A 276 14.70 10.10 9.08
C ASP A 276 15.86 11.08 8.80
N LYS A 277 15.73 11.92 7.76
CA LYS A 277 16.71 12.98 7.38
C LYS A 277 18.11 12.45 7.08
N ARG A 278 18.18 11.20 6.53
CA ARG A 278 19.44 10.54 6.16
C ARG A 278 19.57 10.38 4.65
N ALA A 279 20.78 10.61 4.14
CA ALA A 279 21.11 10.45 2.72
C ALA A 279 21.48 9.01 2.33
N ASN A 280 21.56 8.10 3.30
CA ASN A 280 21.96 6.71 3.11
C ASN A 280 21.00 5.77 3.85
N VAL A 281 20.70 4.63 3.23
CA VAL A 281 19.93 3.53 3.82
C VAL A 281 20.80 2.77 4.82
N SER A 282 20.23 2.40 5.96
CA SER A 282 20.82 1.56 6.99
C SER A 282 20.27 0.12 6.94
N PHE A 283 20.95 -0.82 7.63
CA PHE A 283 20.44 -2.18 7.84
C PHE A 283 19.08 -2.18 8.56
N ASP A 284 18.88 -1.27 9.50
CA ASP A 284 17.63 -1.17 10.27
C ASP A 284 16.45 -0.73 9.40
N ASP A 285 16.70 0.07 8.36
CA ASP A 285 15.66 0.44 7.40
C ASP A 285 15.20 -0.79 6.61
N ILE A 286 16.16 -1.62 6.15
CA ILE A 286 15.85 -2.88 5.47
C ILE A 286 15.04 -3.79 6.39
N LYS A 287 15.48 -3.97 7.65
CA LYS A 287 14.79 -4.82 8.63
C LYS A 287 13.35 -4.35 8.87
N LYS A 288 13.14 -3.05 9.07
CA LYS A 288 11.80 -2.48 9.28
C LYS A 288 10.89 -2.69 8.06
N MET A 289 11.40 -2.41 6.86
CA MET A 289 10.59 -2.49 5.64
C MET A 289 10.39 -3.93 5.14
N ALA A 290 11.19 -4.90 5.59
CA ALA A 290 11.02 -6.30 5.26
C ALA A 290 9.64 -6.84 5.71
N TYR A 291 9.14 -6.46 6.87
CA TYR A 291 7.85 -6.94 7.39
C TYR A 291 6.67 -6.58 6.47
N PRO A 292 6.34 -5.30 6.24
CA PRO A 292 5.19 -4.95 5.41
C PRO A 292 5.34 -5.38 3.95
N VAL A 293 6.59 -5.55 3.45
CA VAL A 293 6.87 -6.01 2.09
C VAL A 293 6.69 -7.51 1.95
N LEU A 294 7.16 -8.33 2.90
CA LEU A 294 7.22 -9.78 2.75
C LEU A 294 5.97 -10.51 3.25
N ARG A 295 5.17 -9.93 4.15
CA ARG A 295 4.00 -10.56 4.78
C ARG A 295 3.03 -11.24 3.82
N HIS A 296 2.86 -10.71 2.63
CA HIS A 296 1.92 -11.19 1.61
C HIS A 296 2.62 -11.82 0.41
N ARG A 297 3.92 -12.01 0.50
CA ARG A 297 4.77 -12.58 -0.55
C ARG A 297 5.38 -13.92 -0.16
N ILE A 298 5.28 -14.28 1.14
CA ILE A 298 5.70 -15.56 1.66
C ILE A 298 4.44 -16.40 1.90
N SER A 299 4.35 -17.56 1.23
CA SER A 299 3.26 -18.51 1.44
C SER A 299 3.67 -19.55 2.47
N LEU A 300 2.76 -19.82 3.40
CA LEU A 300 3.02 -20.72 4.53
C LEU A 300 2.63 -22.17 4.18
N THR A 301 3.31 -23.13 4.81
CA THR A 301 2.91 -24.55 4.78
C THR A 301 1.75 -24.83 5.74
N PHE A 302 1.12 -25.99 5.59
CA PHE A 302 0.13 -26.47 6.57
C PHE A 302 0.74 -26.67 7.96
N GLU A 303 2.02 -27.07 8.04
CA GLU A 303 2.74 -27.24 9.30
C GLU A 303 2.90 -25.89 10.03
N ALA A 304 3.20 -24.82 9.28
CA ALA A 304 3.27 -23.47 9.87
C ALA A 304 1.94 -23.07 10.50
N MET A 305 0.82 -23.32 9.80
CA MET A 305 -0.53 -23.03 10.32
C MET A 305 -0.85 -23.87 11.56
N ALA A 306 -0.49 -25.17 11.56
CA ALA A 306 -0.71 -26.07 12.69
C ALA A 306 0.11 -25.68 13.92
N ASP A 307 1.35 -25.23 13.70
CA ASP A 307 2.28 -24.78 14.76
C ASP A 307 2.02 -23.32 15.20
N GLY A 308 1.05 -22.60 14.60
CA GLY A 308 0.71 -21.22 14.90
C GLY A 308 1.76 -20.22 14.48
N ILE A 309 2.59 -20.56 13.47
CA ILE A 309 3.65 -19.71 12.93
C ILE A 309 3.05 -18.77 11.88
N ASP A 310 3.24 -17.47 12.04
CA ASP A 310 2.83 -16.45 11.07
C ASP A 310 4.01 -15.96 10.21
N ALA A 311 3.68 -15.21 9.17
CA ALA A 311 4.69 -14.66 8.25
C ALA A 311 5.70 -13.74 8.95
N ASP A 312 5.27 -12.95 9.95
CA ASP A 312 6.16 -12.04 10.68
C ASP A 312 7.19 -12.80 11.51
N THR A 313 6.81 -13.94 12.07
CA THR A 313 7.72 -14.85 12.80
C THR A 313 8.80 -15.39 11.85
N ILE A 314 8.43 -15.80 10.64
CA ILE A 314 9.39 -16.27 9.62
C ILE A 314 10.31 -15.15 9.18
N ILE A 315 9.78 -13.95 8.92
CA ILE A 315 10.58 -12.79 8.54
C ILE A 315 11.58 -12.44 9.63
N SER A 316 11.15 -12.45 10.90
CA SER A 316 12.05 -12.23 12.05
C SER A 316 13.19 -13.24 12.10
N HIS A 317 12.87 -14.53 11.87
CA HIS A 317 13.89 -15.59 11.84
C HIS A 317 14.92 -15.34 10.73
N ILE A 318 14.46 -15.09 9.50
CA ILE A 318 15.32 -14.79 8.34
C ILE A 318 16.24 -13.59 8.63
N LEU A 319 15.68 -12.47 9.15
CA LEU A 319 16.45 -11.27 9.44
C LEU A 319 17.52 -11.44 10.52
N ASN A 320 17.38 -12.45 11.41
CA ASN A 320 18.36 -12.79 12.42
C ASN A 320 19.48 -13.71 11.90
N GLU A 321 19.18 -14.53 10.89
CA GLU A 321 20.14 -15.46 10.29
C GLU A 321 20.99 -14.83 9.19
N VAL A 322 20.42 -13.93 8.39
CA VAL A 322 21.12 -13.24 7.30
C VAL A 322 22.16 -12.28 7.86
N LYS A 323 23.41 -12.47 7.41
CA LYS A 323 24.57 -11.65 7.79
C LYS A 323 25.12 -10.87 6.59
#